data_b5c89c5c7e6f5ed927d37eaf8ff51eb0
#
_entry.id   b5c89c5c7e6f5ed927d37eaf8ff51eb0
#
_cell.length_a   1.000
_cell.length_b   1.000
_cell.length_c   1.000
_cell.angle_alpha   90.00
_cell.angle_beta   90.00
_cell.angle_gamma   90.00
#
_symmetry.space_group_name_H-M   'P 1'
#
loop_
_entity.id
_entity.type
_entity.pdbx_description
1 polymer ?
#
loop_
_entity_poly.entity_id
_entity_poly.type
_entity_poly.pdbx_seq_one_letter_code
_entity_poly.pdbx_strand_id
1 'polypeptide(L)'
;MYYVRKTLEISACHQLYLDYESKCENLHGHNWKVNVYCCAKELDNNGMVCDFTEIKRLIHGKIDHTNMNEVLDFNPTAENLAKWIVDTVPNCYRADVWESRDNKASYIADDATQNFD
;
A
#
# COMPACT_ATOMS: atom_id res chain seq x y z
N MET A 1 16.70 2.26 16.32
CA MET A 1 15.65 1.96 15.33
C MET A 1 16.17 2.06 13.92
N TYR A 2 15.80 1.12 13.09
CA TYR A 2 16.10 1.14 11.66
C TYR A 2 14.82 1.37 10.90
N TYR A 3 14.87 2.23 9.88
CA TYR A 3 13.74 2.56 9.03
C TYR A 3 14.11 2.31 7.58
N VAL A 4 13.23 1.68 6.83
CA VAL A 4 13.40 1.47 5.39
C VAL A 4 12.14 1.90 4.65
N ARG A 5 12.31 2.29 3.39
CA ARG A 5 11.21 2.64 2.50
C ARG A 5 11.41 1.94 1.16
N LYS A 6 10.36 1.31 0.66
CA LYS A 6 10.28 0.77 -0.69
C LYS A 6 9.25 1.56 -1.47
N THR A 7 9.63 2.04 -2.64
CA THR A 7 8.70 2.71 -3.58
C THR A 7 8.36 1.75 -4.71
N LEU A 8 7.07 1.63 -5.01
CA LEU A 8 6.57 0.79 -6.09
C LEU A 8 5.67 1.61 -7.02
N GLU A 9 5.71 1.30 -8.32
CA GLU A 9 4.71 1.73 -9.27
C GLU A 9 3.84 0.54 -9.66
N ILE A 10 2.53 0.74 -9.68
CA ILE A 10 1.54 -0.29 -9.92
C ILE A 10 0.57 0.19 -10.97
N SER A 11 0.41 -0.60 -12.04
CA SER A 11 -0.59 -0.34 -13.07
C SER A 11 -1.76 -1.27 -12.81
N ALA A 12 -2.90 -0.71 -12.41
CA ALA A 12 -4.07 -1.51 -12.08
C ALA A 12 -5.34 -0.71 -12.27
N CYS A 13 -6.43 -1.40 -12.55
CA CYS A 13 -7.75 -0.78 -12.64
C CYS A 13 -8.58 -1.14 -11.42
N HIS A 14 -9.58 -0.31 -11.16
CA HIS A 14 -10.55 -0.52 -10.10
C HIS A 14 -11.87 0.16 -10.43
N GLN A 15 -12.91 -0.25 -9.73
CA GLN A 15 -14.16 0.50 -9.65
C GLN A 15 -14.55 0.57 -8.18
N LEU A 16 -15.13 1.71 -7.78
CA LEU A 16 -15.50 1.92 -6.40
C LEU A 16 -16.96 1.57 -6.18
N TYR A 17 -17.27 1.00 -5.02
CA TYR A 17 -18.62 0.76 -4.56
C TYR A 17 -19.01 1.93 -3.66
N LEU A 18 -19.90 2.81 -4.18
CA LEU A 18 -20.28 4.04 -3.51
C LEU A 18 -21.78 4.03 -3.26
N ASP A 19 -22.21 4.76 -2.23
CA ASP A 19 -23.63 4.96 -1.91
C ASP A 19 -24.24 6.20 -2.58
N TYR A 20 -23.51 6.78 -3.55
CA TYR A 20 -23.93 7.90 -4.38
C TYR A 20 -23.39 7.71 -5.80
N GLU A 21 -23.99 8.39 -6.79
CA GLU A 21 -23.53 8.29 -8.18
C GLU A 21 -22.21 9.03 -8.38
N SER A 22 -21.26 8.37 -9.04
CA SER A 22 -19.97 8.93 -9.36
C SER A 22 -19.35 8.21 -10.55
N LYS A 23 -18.50 8.91 -11.30
CA LYS A 23 -17.68 8.29 -12.36
C LYS A 23 -16.73 7.22 -11.81
N CYS A 24 -16.41 7.29 -10.51
CA CYS A 24 -15.53 6.30 -9.85
C CYS A 24 -16.17 4.92 -9.75
N GLU A 25 -17.49 4.80 -9.93
CA GLU A 25 -18.16 3.49 -10.02
C GLU A 25 -17.89 2.77 -11.35
N ASN A 26 -17.42 3.50 -12.36
CA ASN A 26 -17.00 2.89 -13.61
C ASN A 26 -15.60 2.31 -13.46
N LEU A 27 -15.35 1.18 -14.11
CA LEU A 27 -14.03 0.58 -14.14
C LEU A 27 -13.05 1.52 -14.84
N HIS A 28 -11.96 1.86 -14.17
CA HIS A 28 -10.94 2.75 -14.70
C HIS A 28 -9.56 2.39 -14.15
N GLY A 29 -8.52 2.79 -14.87
CA GLY A 29 -7.14 2.45 -14.52
C GLY A 29 -6.35 3.65 -14.06
N HIS A 30 -5.34 3.36 -13.24
CA HIS A 30 -4.36 4.33 -12.77
C HIS A 30 -2.96 3.72 -12.78
N ASN A 31 -1.95 4.58 -12.82
CA ASN A 31 -0.58 4.23 -12.46
C ASN A 31 -0.37 4.70 -11.02
N TRP A 32 -0.50 3.76 -10.11
CA TRP A 32 -0.42 4.00 -8.68
C TRP A 32 1.04 4.10 -8.25
N LYS A 33 1.36 5.07 -7.42
CA LYS A 33 2.63 5.12 -6.72
C LYS A 33 2.40 4.75 -5.27
N VAL A 34 3.27 3.90 -4.73
CA VAL A 34 3.15 3.43 -3.36
C VAL A 34 4.50 3.56 -2.67
N ASN A 35 4.51 4.14 -1.47
CA ASN A 35 5.64 4.08 -0.56
C ASN A 35 5.27 3.17 0.61
N VAL A 36 6.12 2.19 0.88
CA VAL A 36 5.96 1.23 1.97
C VAL A 36 7.08 1.48 2.98
N TYR A 37 6.71 1.77 4.23
CA TYR A 37 7.66 2.14 5.29
C TYR A 37 7.65 1.06 6.36
N CYS A 38 8.84 0.50 6.65
CA CYS A 38 9.01 -0.52 7.67
C CYS A 38 10.06 -0.09 8.68
N CYS A 39 9.98 -0.60 9.90
CA CYS A 39 10.96 -0.30 10.93
C CYS A 39 11.17 -1.50 11.86
N ALA A 40 12.33 -1.53 12.51
CA ALA A 40 12.66 -2.53 13.52
C ALA A 40 13.75 -2.01 14.45
N LYS A 41 13.73 -2.45 15.70
CA LYS A 41 14.82 -2.13 16.66
C LYS A 41 16.09 -2.87 16.32
N GLU A 42 15.95 -4.10 15.85
CA GLU A 42 17.06 -4.99 15.52
C GLU A 42 16.86 -5.52 14.11
N LEU A 43 17.98 -5.79 13.44
CA LEU A 43 17.98 -6.40 12.12
C LEU A 43 17.82 -7.92 12.24
N ASP A 44 17.31 -8.55 11.20
CA ASP A 44 17.23 -10.00 11.14
C ASP A 44 18.62 -10.63 10.88
N ASN A 45 18.66 -11.96 10.72
CA ASN A 45 19.91 -12.70 10.50
C ASN A 45 20.65 -12.29 9.23
N ASN A 46 19.97 -11.65 8.30
CA ASN A 46 20.54 -11.18 7.04
C ASN A 46 20.89 -9.69 7.07
N GLY A 47 20.70 -9.02 8.20
CA GLY A 47 20.99 -7.60 8.34
C GLY A 47 19.90 -6.71 7.75
N MET A 48 18.65 -7.14 7.77
CA MET A 48 17.52 -6.43 7.15
C MET A 48 16.40 -6.17 8.15
N VAL A 49 15.73 -5.02 7.98
CA VAL A 49 14.40 -4.76 8.59
C VAL A 49 13.34 -5.60 7.87
N CYS A 50 13.41 -5.59 6.56
CA CYS A 50 12.53 -6.36 5.68
C CYS A 50 13.21 -6.41 4.32
N ASP A 51 13.11 -7.54 3.64
CA ASP A 51 13.67 -7.71 2.29
C ASP A 51 12.83 -6.89 1.30
N PHE A 52 13.46 -5.97 0.57
CA PHE A 52 12.78 -5.14 -0.44
C PHE A 52 12.13 -6.00 -1.53
N THR A 53 12.73 -7.13 -1.89
CA THR A 53 12.17 -8.07 -2.87
C THR A 53 10.89 -8.70 -2.35
N GLU A 54 10.84 -9.00 -1.06
CA GLU A 54 9.64 -9.55 -0.41
C GLU A 54 8.50 -8.53 -0.38
N ILE A 55 8.81 -7.26 -0.09
CA ILE A 55 7.82 -6.18 -0.15
C ILE A 55 7.21 -6.12 -1.54
N LYS A 56 8.06 -6.12 -2.58
CA LYS A 56 7.60 -6.10 -3.96
C LYS A 56 6.72 -7.32 -4.29
N ARG A 57 7.13 -8.51 -3.86
CA ARG A 57 6.38 -9.75 -4.09
C ARG A 57 4.98 -9.68 -3.47
N LEU A 58 4.90 -9.22 -2.24
CA LEU A 58 3.64 -9.17 -1.49
C LEU A 58 2.65 -8.17 -2.08
N ILE A 59 3.12 -7.01 -2.52
CA ILE A 59 2.26 -5.93 -2.99
C ILE A 59 2.14 -5.94 -4.51
N HIS A 60 3.25 -5.75 -5.20
CA HIS A 60 3.30 -5.69 -6.66
C HIS A 60 2.83 -7.01 -7.28
N GLY A 61 3.28 -8.13 -6.73
CA GLY A 61 2.89 -9.46 -7.18
C GLY A 61 1.40 -9.76 -7.00
N LYS A 62 0.72 -9.07 -6.09
CA LYS A 62 -0.71 -9.27 -5.84
C LYS A 62 -1.58 -8.41 -6.76
N ILE A 63 -1.22 -7.15 -6.96
CA ILE A 63 -2.13 -6.17 -7.58
C ILE A 63 -1.65 -5.54 -8.89
N ASP A 64 -0.35 -5.65 -9.24
CA ASP A 64 0.14 -5.07 -10.47
C ASP A 64 -0.45 -5.78 -11.70
N HIS A 65 -0.85 -5.01 -12.70
CA HIS A 65 -1.49 -5.49 -13.93
C HIS A 65 -2.76 -6.31 -13.67
N THR A 66 -3.54 -5.92 -12.66
CA THR A 66 -4.79 -6.58 -12.30
C THR A 66 -5.98 -5.62 -12.30
N ASN A 67 -7.18 -6.21 -12.27
CA ASN A 67 -8.36 -5.52 -11.77
C ASN A 67 -8.41 -5.75 -10.26
N MET A 68 -8.22 -4.70 -9.48
CA MET A 68 -8.14 -4.80 -8.03
C MET A 68 -9.40 -5.39 -7.40
N ASN A 69 -10.57 -5.16 -8.01
CA ASN A 69 -11.83 -5.71 -7.51
C ASN A 69 -11.90 -7.22 -7.58
N GLU A 70 -11.13 -7.85 -8.48
CA GLU A 70 -11.09 -9.30 -8.62
C GLU A 70 -10.13 -9.97 -7.64
N VAL A 71 -9.08 -9.26 -7.22
CA VAL A 71 -8.02 -9.84 -6.39
C VAL A 71 -8.06 -9.40 -4.93
N LEU A 72 -8.84 -8.37 -4.61
CA LEU A 72 -9.02 -7.84 -3.25
C LEU A 72 -10.49 -8.00 -2.83
N ASP A 73 -10.72 -8.21 -1.55
CA ASP A 73 -12.05 -8.46 -0.98
C ASP A 73 -12.67 -7.23 -0.31
N PHE A 74 -12.17 -6.05 -0.62
CA PHE A 74 -12.67 -4.79 -0.07
C PHE A 74 -12.80 -3.75 -1.18
N ASN A 75 -13.50 -2.65 -0.89
CA ASN A 75 -13.62 -1.50 -1.79
C ASN A 75 -12.23 -0.89 -2.02
N PRO A 76 -11.67 -0.92 -3.26
CA PRO A 76 -10.26 -0.58 -3.49
C PRO A 76 -10.03 0.92 -3.61
N THR A 77 -10.34 1.66 -2.56
CA THR A 77 -9.95 3.06 -2.40
C THR A 77 -8.46 3.17 -2.07
N ALA A 78 -7.87 4.34 -2.27
CA ALA A 78 -6.48 4.58 -1.87
C ALA A 78 -6.28 4.37 -0.37
N GLU A 79 -7.26 4.77 0.45
CA GLU A 79 -7.24 4.61 1.90
C GLU A 79 -7.22 3.13 2.30
N ASN A 80 -8.10 2.33 1.73
CA ASN A 80 -8.17 0.90 2.02
C ASN A 80 -6.94 0.15 1.51
N LEU A 81 -6.39 0.57 0.36
CA LEU A 81 -5.13 0.01 -0.16
C LEU A 81 -3.97 0.30 0.79
N ALA A 82 -3.87 1.53 1.30
CA ALA A 82 -2.81 1.89 2.25
C ALA A 82 -2.88 1.02 3.52
N LYS A 83 -4.07 0.83 4.08
CA LYS A 83 -4.26 -0.05 5.24
C LYS A 83 -3.90 -1.50 4.93
N TRP A 84 -4.34 -2.00 3.78
CA TRP A 84 -4.03 -3.37 3.34
C TRP A 84 -2.52 -3.61 3.24
N ILE A 85 -1.77 -2.62 2.72
CA ILE A 85 -0.32 -2.71 2.62
C ILE A 85 0.32 -2.83 4.01
N VAL A 86 -0.08 -1.97 4.95
CA VAL A 86 0.44 -2.01 6.32
C VAL A 86 0.12 -3.34 6.99
N ASP A 87 -1.08 -3.88 6.78
CA ASP A 87 -1.50 -5.14 7.37
C ASP A 87 -0.81 -6.37 6.73
N THR A 88 -0.31 -6.21 5.51
CA THR A 88 0.26 -7.33 4.72
C THR A 88 1.77 -7.45 4.87
N VAL A 89 2.49 -6.32 4.89
CA VAL A 89 3.95 -6.29 4.88
C VAL A 89 4.50 -6.39 6.31
N PRO A 90 5.41 -7.34 6.58
CA PRO A 90 6.03 -7.45 7.92
C PRO A 90 6.78 -6.16 8.30
N ASN A 91 6.68 -5.77 9.55
CA ASN A 91 7.33 -4.58 10.12
C ASN A 91 6.87 -3.25 9.51
N CYS A 92 5.85 -3.27 8.70
CA CYS A 92 5.31 -2.07 8.06
C CYS A 92 4.48 -1.28 9.06
N TYR A 93 4.77 0.02 9.18
CA TYR A 93 4.03 0.91 10.08
C TYR A 93 3.28 2.01 9.32
N ARG A 94 3.61 2.22 8.05
CA ARG A 94 3.02 3.28 7.24
C ARG A 94 3.04 2.91 5.77
N ALA A 95 1.99 3.29 5.06
CA ALA A 95 1.97 3.26 3.60
C ALA A 95 1.34 4.54 3.07
N ASP A 96 1.93 5.09 2.01
CA ASP A 96 1.36 6.19 1.23
C ASP A 96 0.96 5.64 -0.13
N VAL A 97 -0.25 5.95 -0.57
CA VAL A 97 -0.78 5.48 -1.85
C VAL A 97 -1.27 6.68 -2.64
N TRP A 98 -0.64 6.92 -3.79
CA TRP A 98 -1.10 7.92 -4.77
C TRP A 98 -1.92 7.21 -5.84
N GLU A 99 -3.22 7.51 -5.89
CA GLU A 99 -4.08 7.07 -6.98
C GLU A 99 -3.70 7.79 -8.28
N SER A 100 -3.37 9.07 -8.14
CA SER A 100 -2.90 9.94 -9.20
C SER A 100 -1.89 10.92 -8.61
N ARG A 101 -1.30 11.75 -9.48
CA ARG A 101 -0.26 12.70 -9.07
C ARG A 101 -0.65 13.57 -7.87
N ASP A 102 -1.91 14.00 -7.82
CA ASP A 102 -2.39 14.98 -6.84
C ASP A 102 -3.24 14.37 -5.72
N ASN A 103 -3.53 13.07 -5.78
CA ASN A 103 -4.44 12.40 -4.84
C ASN A 103 -3.71 11.29 -4.09
N LYS A 104 -3.47 11.53 -2.81
CA LYS A 104 -2.73 10.60 -1.95
C LYS A 104 -3.52 10.28 -0.69
N ALA A 105 -3.48 9.03 -0.28
CA ALA A 105 -3.91 8.58 1.03
C ALA A 105 -2.74 7.96 1.77
N SER A 106 -2.74 8.08 3.09
CA SER A 106 -1.76 7.45 3.95
C SER A 106 -2.47 6.71 5.08
N TYR A 107 -1.94 5.56 5.45
CA TYR A 107 -2.33 4.85 6.65
C TYR A 107 -1.10 4.64 7.52
N ILE A 108 -1.21 4.99 8.80
CA ILE A 108 -0.14 4.83 9.78
C ILE A 108 -0.73 4.02 10.92
N ALA A 109 -0.07 2.95 11.32
CA ALA A 109 -0.53 2.09 12.42
C ALA A 109 -0.50 2.88 13.74
N ASP A 110 -1.53 2.71 14.58
CA ASP A 110 -1.74 3.53 15.78
C ASP A 110 -0.53 3.53 16.74
N ASP A 111 0.03 2.36 17.02
CA ASP A 111 1.19 2.23 17.89
C ASP A 111 2.47 2.78 17.28
N ALA A 112 2.57 2.87 15.96
CA ALA A 112 3.71 3.45 15.26
C ALA A 112 3.74 4.98 15.36
N THR A 113 2.59 5.64 15.32
CA THR A 113 2.52 7.11 15.36
C THR A 113 3.10 7.69 16.64
N GLN A 114 3.07 6.95 17.73
CA GLN A 114 3.59 7.37 19.02
C GLN A 114 5.11 7.34 19.09
N ASN A 115 5.76 6.57 18.21
CA ASN A 115 7.18 6.27 18.32
C ASN A 115 8.02 6.81 17.15
N PHE A 116 7.41 7.14 16.02
CA PHE A 116 8.15 7.33 14.76
C PHE A 116 7.86 8.63 14.02
N ASP A 117 6.96 9.43 14.54
CA ASP A 117 6.69 10.77 13.92
C ASP A 117 7.58 11.87 14.51
#